data_f7fb1b3a3d5aad9726b0fbed65028f7f
#
_entry.id   f7fb1b3a3d5aad9726b0fbed65028f7f
#
_cell.length_a   1.000
_cell.length_b   1.000
_cell.length_c   1.000
_cell.angle_alpha   90.00
_cell.angle_beta   90.00
_cell.angle_gamma   90.00
#
_symmetry.space_group_name_H-M   'P 1'
#
loop_
_entity.id
_entity.type
_entity.pdbx_description
1 polymer ?
#
loop_
_entity_poly.entity_id
_entity_poly.type
_entity_poly.pdbx_seq_one_letter_code
_entity_poly.pdbx_strand_id
1 'polypeptide(L)'
;RYGIRVTDQCLKELYLSYKMFSQMELDAEMEWKLSVYFEQALSRAHYIAKRLFEKAASLEQGCGKHVLFLFTLALHEYVAECVELAGLIAAHGDTTASSIAKVVNQACETFVFEAIDMPMDSSFDATIEKVKSYLEDIPGGRGLILLVDTGSLSRMYTLIKNSLSGDLMIINNVSTAIALDIGIKMLGHSSFTEITQSTKKLCSFDVQFFEGL
;
A
#
# COMPACT_ATOMS: atom_id res chain seq x y z
N ARG A 1 3.37 6.80 6.97
CA ARG A 1 3.54 5.97 5.79
C ARG A 1 2.24 5.85 4.99
N TYR A 2 1.13 5.56 5.62
CA TYR A 2 -0.14 5.27 4.95
C TYR A 2 -1.01 6.50 4.64
N GLY A 3 -0.56 7.72 4.96
CA GLY A 3 -1.30 8.96 4.68
C GLY A 3 -2.52 9.21 5.54
N ILE A 4 -2.83 8.32 6.45
CA ILE A 4 -4.02 8.38 7.29
C ILE A 4 -3.81 9.41 8.40
N ARG A 5 -4.72 10.36 8.52
CA ARG A 5 -4.77 11.33 9.63
C ARG A 5 -5.73 10.82 10.70
N VAL A 6 -5.23 9.94 11.57
CA VAL A 6 -6.02 9.42 12.70
C VAL A 6 -6.25 10.50 13.72
N THR A 7 -7.49 10.62 14.17
CA THR A 7 -7.85 11.54 15.28
C THR A 7 -7.46 10.95 16.62
N ASP A 8 -7.35 11.80 17.63
CA ASP A 8 -7.15 11.35 19.02
C ASP A 8 -8.27 10.42 19.49
N GLN A 9 -9.48 10.61 18.97
CA GLN A 9 -10.61 9.73 19.24
C GLN A 9 -10.38 8.32 18.68
N CYS A 10 -9.94 8.21 17.41
CA CYS A 10 -9.59 6.92 16.81
C CYS A 10 -8.45 6.21 17.56
N LEU A 11 -7.42 6.95 18.00
CA LEU A 11 -6.34 6.37 18.80
C LEU A 11 -6.85 5.84 20.16
N LYS A 12 -7.78 6.54 20.80
CA LYS A 12 -8.44 6.06 22.01
C LYS A 12 -9.26 4.79 21.75
N GLU A 13 -10.02 4.76 20.67
CA GLU A 13 -10.82 3.60 20.27
C GLU A 13 -9.95 2.37 19.98
N LEU A 14 -8.86 2.54 19.24
CA LEU A 14 -7.88 1.48 19.00
C LEU A 14 -7.29 0.96 20.33
N TYR A 15 -6.87 1.86 21.21
CA TYR A 15 -6.31 1.49 22.51
C TYR A 15 -7.33 0.78 23.40
N LEU A 16 -8.56 1.29 23.48
CA LEU A 16 -9.63 0.67 24.28
C LEU A 16 -10.03 -0.69 23.70
N SER A 17 -10.16 -0.80 22.38
CA SER A 17 -10.44 -2.06 21.70
C SER A 17 -9.37 -3.11 22.01
N TYR A 18 -8.10 -2.71 21.91
CA TYR A 18 -7.00 -3.59 22.29
C TYR A 18 -7.11 -4.03 23.75
N LYS A 19 -7.24 -3.07 24.69
CA LYS A 19 -7.22 -3.35 26.12
C LYS A 19 -8.43 -4.15 26.62
N MET A 20 -9.62 -3.89 26.06
CA MET A 20 -10.85 -4.55 26.51
C MET A 20 -11.03 -5.93 25.88
N PHE A 21 -10.57 -6.14 24.68
CA PHE A 21 -10.89 -7.33 23.88
C PHE A 21 -9.72 -8.24 23.60
N SER A 22 -8.50 -7.90 24.04
CA SER A 22 -7.30 -8.74 23.80
C SER A 22 -7.41 -10.18 24.31
N GLN A 23 -8.26 -10.43 25.31
CA GLN A 23 -8.48 -11.72 25.94
C GLN A 23 -9.75 -12.45 25.45
N MET A 24 -10.52 -11.84 24.52
CA MET A 24 -11.71 -12.49 23.98
C MET A 24 -11.32 -13.56 22.95
N GLU A 25 -12.12 -14.60 22.89
CA GLU A 25 -12.09 -15.58 21.81
C GLU A 25 -13.38 -15.47 21.00
N LEU A 26 -13.25 -15.46 19.68
CA LEU A 26 -14.39 -15.60 18.77
C LEU A 26 -14.64 -17.06 18.46
N ASP A 27 -15.88 -17.41 18.24
CA ASP A 27 -16.24 -18.66 17.60
C ASP A 27 -15.60 -18.76 16.20
N ALA A 28 -15.05 -19.93 15.88
CA ALA A 28 -14.30 -20.15 14.64
C ALA A 28 -15.10 -19.85 13.35
N GLU A 29 -16.42 -20.14 13.38
CA GLU A 29 -17.29 -19.81 12.25
C GLU A 29 -17.45 -18.30 12.06
N MET A 30 -17.63 -17.58 13.16
CA MET A 30 -17.73 -16.11 13.14
C MET A 30 -16.41 -15.47 12.72
N GLU A 31 -15.29 -15.96 13.23
CA GLU A 31 -13.95 -15.49 12.85
C GLU A 31 -13.73 -15.64 11.35
N TRP A 32 -14.07 -16.79 10.78
CA TRP A 32 -13.95 -17.04 9.34
C TRP A 32 -14.84 -16.10 8.51
N LYS A 33 -16.10 -15.91 8.90
CA LYS A 33 -17.04 -15.01 8.21
C LYS A 33 -16.55 -13.56 8.22
N LEU A 34 -16.05 -13.10 9.36
CA LEU A 34 -15.50 -11.75 9.50
C LEU A 34 -14.21 -11.56 8.68
N SER A 35 -13.31 -12.56 8.66
CA SER A 35 -12.10 -12.50 7.82
C SER A 35 -12.49 -12.32 6.35
N VAL A 36 -13.37 -13.17 5.82
CA VAL A 36 -13.80 -13.09 4.42
C VAL A 36 -14.46 -11.73 4.12
N TYR A 37 -15.30 -11.23 5.01
CA TYR A 37 -15.96 -9.95 4.82
C TYR A 37 -14.97 -8.80 4.78
N PHE A 38 -14.04 -8.72 5.74
CA PHE A 38 -13.08 -7.63 5.81
C PHE A 38 -12.07 -7.66 4.66
N GLU A 39 -11.62 -8.84 4.26
CA GLU A 39 -10.72 -9.01 3.10
C GLU A 39 -11.37 -8.55 1.79
N GLN A 40 -12.69 -8.70 1.65
CA GLN A 40 -13.40 -8.32 0.44
C GLN A 40 -13.93 -6.88 0.46
N ALA A 41 -14.56 -6.47 1.56
CA ALA A 41 -15.28 -5.20 1.65
C ALA A 41 -14.41 -4.04 2.16
N LEU A 42 -13.43 -4.33 3.02
CA LEU A 42 -12.57 -3.35 3.68
C LEU A 42 -11.09 -3.71 3.52
N SER A 43 -10.69 -4.17 2.33
CA SER A 43 -9.38 -4.76 2.07
C SER A 43 -8.20 -3.83 2.42
N ARG A 44 -8.32 -2.53 2.15
CA ARG A 44 -7.27 -1.54 2.42
C ARG A 44 -7.15 -1.21 3.90
N ALA A 45 -8.26 -0.99 4.58
CA ALA A 45 -8.27 -0.78 6.03
C ALA A 45 -7.80 -2.05 6.75
N HIS A 46 -8.23 -3.23 6.28
CA HIS A 46 -7.81 -4.52 6.83
C HIS A 46 -6.31 -4.76 6.67
N TYR A 47 -5.75 -4.44 5.51
CA TYR A 47 -4.31 -4.49 5.28
C TYR A 47 -3.52 -3.63 6.27
N ILE A 48 -3.94 -2.37 6.48
CA ILE A 48 -3.27 -1.46 7.43
C ILE A 48 -3.43 -1.96 8.87
N ALA A 49 -4.64 -2.40 9.22
CA ALA A 49 -4.93 -2.98 10.54
C ALA A 49 -4.07 -4.21 10.82
N LYS A 50 -3.88 -5.10 9.83
CA LYS A 50 -3.01 -6.28 9.92
C LYS A 50 -1.57 -5.89 10.23
N ARG A 51 -1.03 -4.88 9.53
CA ARG A 51 0.32 -4.36 9.77
C ARG A 51 0.49 -3.73 11.17
N LEU A 52 -0.54 -3.07 11.68
CA LEU A 52 -0.53 -2.54 13.05
C LEU A 52 -0.63 -3.66 14.08
N PHE A 53 -1.51 -4.62 13.82
CA PHE A 53 -1.71 -5.79 14.69
C PHE A 53 -0.44 -6.63 14.82
N GLU A 54 0.26 -6.91 13.71
CA GLU A 54 1.53 -7.64 13.71
C GLU A 54 2.58 -6.94 14.59
N LYS A 55 2.64 -5.61 14.55
CA LYS A 55 3.52 -4.83 15.42
C LYS A 55 3.08 -4.86 16.88
N ALA A 56 1.79 -4.76 17.16
CA ALA A 56 1.28 -4.85 18.53
C ALA A 56 1.50 -6.24 19.12
N ALA A 57 1.21 -7.30 18.36
CA ALA A 57 1.42 -8.69 18.78
C ALA A 57 2.89 -9.04 19.03
N SER A 58 3.84 -8.36 18.37
CA SER A 58 5.27 -8.52 18.66
C SER A 58 5.70 -7.91 20.00
N LEU A 59 4.91 -7.00 20.56
CA LEU A 59 5.18 -6.35 21.85
C LEU A 59 4.52 -7.09 23.03
N GLU A 60 3.39 -7.75 22.78
CA GLU A 60 2.63 -8.48 23.82
C GLU A 60 2.14 -9.83 23.26
N GLN A 61 2.39 -10.92 24.00
CA GLN A 61 1.92 -12.26 23.62
C GLN A 61 0.41 -12.41 23.93
N GLY A 62 -0.35 -12.98 22.99
CA GLY A 62 -1.70 -13.47 23.26
C GLY A 62 -2.86 -12.58 22.77
N CYS A 63 -2.64 -11.70 21.79
CA CYS A 63 -3.71 -10.92 21.20
C CYS A 63 -4.51 -11.74 20.18
N GLY A 64 -5.82 -11.90 20.40
CA GLY A 64 -6.70 -12.65 19.50
C GLY A 64 -7.03 -11.88 18.20
N LYS A 65 -7.37 -12.60 17.13
CA LYS A 65 -7.67 -12.01 15.80
C LYS A 65 -8.84 -11.04 15.79
N HIS A 66 -9.76 -11.15 16.74
CA HIS A 66 -10.89 -10.20 16.87
C HIS A 66 -10.42 -8.74 17.07
N VAL A 67 -9.23 -8.52 17.65
CA VAL A 67 -8.64 -7.18 17.77
C VAL A 67 -8.27 -6.62 16.40
N LEU A 68 -7.80 -7.48 15.47
CA LEU A 68 -7.57 -7.08 14.09
C LEU A 68 -8.85 -6.57 13.42
N PHE A 69 -9.98 -7.23 13.65
CA PHE A 69 -11.27 -6.81 13.10
C PHE A 69 -11.71 -5.45 13.66
N LEU A 70 -11.54 -5.23 14.96
CA LEU A 70 -11.82 -3.94 15.59
C LEU A 70 -10.91 -2.83 15.06
N PHE A 71 -9.62 -3.12 14.84
CA PHE A 71 -8.70 -2.19 14.20
C PHE A 71 -9.13 -1.86 12.77
N THR A 72 -9.60 -2.85 12.01
CA THR A 72 -10.12 -2.64 10.67
C THR A 72 -11.32 -1.68 10.70
N LEU A 73 -12.28 -1.90 11.59
CA LEU A 73 -13.45 -1.05 11.76
C LEU A 73 -13.09 0.37 12.20
N ALA A 74 -12.13 0.54 13.10
CA ALA A 74 -11.70 1.86 13.54
C ALA A 74 -10.95 2.64 12.45
N LEU A 75 -10.31 1.96 11.51
CA LEU A 75 -9.51 2.59 10.45
C LEU A 75 -10.27 2.81 9.14
N HIS A 76 -11.37 2.08 8.88
CA HIS A 76 -12.03 2.12 7.57
C HIS A 76 -12.55 3.51 7.17
N GLU A 77 -12.96 4.34 8.14
CA GLU A 77 -13.42 5.72 7.87
C GLU A 77 -12.30 6.65 7.38
N TYR A 78 -11.04 6.25 7.59
CA TYR A 78 -9.86 7.02 7.20
C TYR A 78 -9.19 6.51 5.93
N VAL A 79 -9.77 5.48 5.28
CA VAL A 79 -9.18 4.81 4.11
C VAL A 79 -10.17 4.80 2.96
N ALA A 80 -9.73 5.20 1.78
CA ALA A 80 -10.56 5.14 0.57
C ALA A 80 -10.58 3.71 0.02
N GLU A 81 -11.58 2.93 0.41
CA GLU A 81 -11.78 1.55 -0.09
C GLU A 81 -12.17 1.51 -1.57
N CYS A 82 -12.67 2.62 -2.12
CA CYS A 82 -13.09 2.71 -3.51
C CYS A 82 -11.94 2.66 -4.54
N VAL A 83 -10.67 2.70 -4.11
CA VAL A 83 -9.52 2.63 -5.01
C VAL A 83 -9.35 1.20 -5.52
N GLU A 84 -9.75 0.95 -6.75
CA GLU A 84 -9.80 -0.38 -7.36
C GLU A 84 -8.43 -0.91 -7.82
N LEU A 85 -7.44 -0.02 -7.99
CA LEU A 85 -6.09 -0.38 -8.41
C LEU A 85 -5.16 -0.52 -7.19
N ALA A 86 -4.39 -1.58 -7.15
CA ALA A 86 -3.28 -1.68 -6.21
C ALA A 86 -2.13 -0.77 -6.67
N GLY A 87 -1.53 -0.02 -5.75
CA GLY A 87 -0.37 0.83 -6.02
C GLY A 87 0.85 0.35 -5.24
N LEU A 88 1.98 0.19 -5.92
CA LEU A 88 3.24 -0.24 -5.31
C LEU A 88 4.40 0.58 -5.83
N ILE A 89 5.26 1.06 -4.94
CA ILE A 89 6.53 1.69 -5.26
C ILE A 89 7.65 0.76 -4.80
N ALA A 90 8.54 0.36 -5.71
CA ALA A 90 9.73 -0.41 -5.40
C ALA A 90 10.97 0.35 -5.87
N ALA A 91 11.92 0.62 -4.97
CA ALA A 91 13.10 1.41 -5.29
C ALA A 91 14.32 0.96 -4.48
N HIS A 92 15.51 1.13 -5.08
CA HIS A 92 16.77 0.88 -4.39
C HIS A 92 17.01 1.90 -3.27
N GLY A 93 17.62 1.43 -2.20
CA GLY A 93 17.92 2.21 -0.99
C GLY A 93 17.08 1.81 0.21
N ASP A 94 17.44 2.33 1.37
CA ASP A 94 16.84 1.94 2.66
C ASP A 94 15.47 2.57 2.90
N THR A 95 15.18 3.70 2.27
CA THR A 95 13.96 4.48 2.51
C THR A 95 13.41 5.19 1.27
N THR A 96 13.95 4.93 0.09
CA THR A 96 13.59 5.65 -1.15
C THR A 96 12.13 5.48 -1.49
N ALA A 97 11.66 4.24 -1.62
CA ALA A 97 10.26 3.93 -1.90
C ALA A 97 9.35 4.41 -0.78
N SER A 98 9.73 4.15 0.47
CA SER A 98 8.97 4.56 1.66
C SER A 98 8.81 6.06 1.78
N SER A 99 9.84 6.84 1.41
CA SER A 99 9.79 8.30 1.45
C SER A 99 8.83 8.85 0.39
N ILE A 100 8.88 8.34 -0.84
CA ILE A 100 7.97 8.74 -1.92
C ILE A 100 6.53 8.37 -1.55
N ALA A 101 6.28 7.11 -1.18
CA ALA A 101 4.94 6.64 -0.81
C ALA A 101 4.36 7.45 0.36
N LYS A 102 5.17 7.76 1.38
CA LYS A 102 4.75 8.59 2.51
C LYS A 102 4.24 9.96 2.06
N VAL A 103 5.00 10.66 1.22
CA VAL A 103 4.61 11.99 0.72
C VAL A 103 3.33 11.90 -0.10
N VAL A 104 3.24 10.94 -1.01
CA VAL A 104 2.06 10.78 -1.89
C VAL A 104 0.82 10.39 -1.08
N ASN A 105 0.91 9.40 -0.21
CA ASN A 105 -0.22 8.99 0.62
C ASN A 105 -0.69 10.13 1.54
N GLN A 106 0.25 10.95 2.08
CA GLN A 106 -0.11 12.13 2.87
C GLN A 106 -0.81 13.21 2.03
N ALA A 107 -0.36 13.44 0.80
CA ALA A 107 -0.98 14.41 -0.11
C ALA A 107 -2.37 13.94 -0.60
N CYS A 108 -2.55 12.64 -0.77
CA CYS A 108 -3.83 12.00 -1.11
C CYS A 108 -4.75 11.81 0.11
N GLU A 109 -4.27 12.08 1.32
CA GLU A 109 -4.98 11.89 2.60
C GLU A 109 -5.52 10.46 2.81
N THR A 110 -4.98 9.48 2.07
CA THR A 110 -5.35 8.07 2.17
C THR A 110 -4.23 7.16 1.68
N PHE A 111 -4.39 5.85 1.89
CA PHE A 111 -3.46 4.83 1.43
C PHE A 111 -3.67 4.52 -0.06
N VAL A 112 -2.75 4.97 -0.90
CA VAL A 112 -2.73 4.70 -2.34
C VAL A 112 -1.59 3.76 -2.71
N PHE A 113 -0.39 4.00 -2.19
CA PHE A 113 0.81 3.22 -2.49
C PHE A 113 1.39 2.52 -1.27
N GLU A 114 1.66 1.24 -1.42
CA GLU A 114 2.63 0.52 -0.58
C GLU A 114 4.05 0.80 -1.07
N ALA A 115 5.04 0.59 -0.20
CA ALA A 115 6.44 0.81 -0.52
C ALA A 115 7.31 -0.39 -0.15
N ILE A 116 8.16 -0.77 -1.08
CA ILE A 116 9.20 -1.77 -0.88
C ILE A 116 10.55 -1.13 -1.13
N ASP A 117 11.26 -0.85 -0.06
CA ASP A 117 12.66 -0.43 -0.11
C ASP A 117 13.54 -1.65 -0.36
N MET A 118 14.52 -1.49 -1.24
CA MET A 118 15.48 -2.51 -1.61
C MET A 118 16.90 -2.03 -1.27
N PRO A 119 17.37 -2.25 -0.03
CA PRO A 119 18.75 -1.95 0.35
C PRO A 119 19.74 -2.62 -0.60
N MET A 120 20.91 -2.02 -0.78
CA MET A 120 21.91 -2.48 -1.76
C MET A 120 22.45 -3.89 -1.47
N ASP A 121 22.34 -4.36 -0.23
CA ASP A 121 22.70 -5.70 0.22
C ASP A 121 21.53 -6.70 0.18
N SER A 122 20.32 -6.25 -0.17
CA SER A 122 19.15 -7.13 -0.26
C SER A 122 19.13 -7.91 -1.57
N SER A 123 18.62 -9.14 -1.51
CA SER A 123 18.43 -9.94 -2.72
C SER A 123 17.18 -9.50 -3.48
N PHE A 124 17.24 -9.61 -4.81
CA PHE A 124 16.09 -9.36 -5.68
C PHE A 124 14.91 -10.32 -5.36
N ASP A 125 15.23 -11.59 -5.03
CA ASP A 125 14.22 -12.59 -4.68
C ASP A 125 13.45 -12.23 -3.41
N ALA A 126 14.13 -11.68 -2.39
CA ALA A 126 13.47 -11.19 -1.20
C ALA A 126 12.50 -10.04 -1.49
N THR A 127 12.82 -9.20 -2.47
CA THR A 127 11.94 -8.13 -2.92
C THR A 127 10.71 -8.71 -3.64
N ILE A 128 10.89 -9.71 -4.50
CA ILE A 128 9.79 -10.40 -5.17
C ILE A 128 8.82 -11.03 -4.16
N GLU A 129 9.32 -11.70 -3.13
CA GLU A 129 8.45 -12.30 -2.11
C GLU A 129 7.63 -11.24 -1.34
N LYS A 130 8.21 -10.05 -1.06
CA LYS A 130 7.46 -8.93 -0.49
C LYS A 130 6.36 -8.41 -1.43
N VAL A 131 6.63 -8.34 -2.74
CA VAL A 131 5.62 -7.97 -3.75
C VAL A 131 4.48 -8.98 -3.77
N LYS A 132 4.79 -10.27 -3.81
CA LYS A 132 3.78 -11.33 -3.80
C LYS A 132 2.92 -11.28 -2.54
N SER A 133 3.55 -11.16 -1.36
CA SER A 133 2.82 -11.02 -0.09
C SER A 133 1.89 -9.80 -0.08
N TYR A 134 2.31 -8.68 -0.68
CA TYR A 134 1.44 -7.52 -0.82
C TYR A 134 0.23 -7.81 -1.72
N LEU A 135 0.43 -8.50 -2.83
CA LEU A 135 -0.63 -8.86 -3.78
C LEU A 135 -1.63 -9.87 -3.20
N GLU A 136 -1.19 -10.74 -2.30
CA GLU A 136 -2.06 -11.66 -1.56
C GLU A 136 -2.95 -10.92 -0.55
N ASP A 137 -2.40 -9.90 0.11
CA ASP A 137 -3.11 -9.13 1.14
C ASP A 137 -4.05 -8.06 0.56
N ILE A 138 -3.75 -7.52 -0.62
CA ILE A 138 -4.61 -6.55 -1.32
C ILE A 138 -5.02 -7.13 -2.67
N PRO A 139 -6.19 -7.75 -2.77
CA PRO A 139 -6.74 -8.14 -4.04
C PRO A 139 -6.99 -6.88 -4.88
N GLY A 140 -6.09 -6.61 -5.82
CA GLY A 140 -6.26 -5.56 -6.81
C GLY A 140 -7.37 -5.94 -7.76
N GLY A 141 -8.60 -5.46 -7.54
CA GLY A 141 -9.77 -5.84 -8.32
C GLY A 141 -9.62 -5.57 -9.82
N ARG A 142 -8.90 -4.49 -10.20
CA ARG A 142 -8.66 -4.11 -11.61
C ARG A 142 -7.21 -4.23 -12.06
N GLY A 143 -6.26 -4.36 -11.15
CA GLY A 143 -4.84 -4.53 -11.49
C GLY A 143 -3.87 -3.80 -10.57
N LEU A 144 -2.60 -3.82 -10.96
CA LEU A 144 -1.47 -3.24 -10.23
C LEU A 144 -0.79 -2.13 -11.04
N ILE A 145 -0.52 -1.01 -10.38
CA ILE A 145 0.44 -0.01 -10.85
C ILE A 145 1.72 -0.13 -10.04
N LEU A 146 2.79 -0.55 -10.70
CA LEU A 146 4.13 -0.72 -10.12
C LEU A 146 5.04 0.41 -10.59
N LEU A 147 5.46 1.25 -9.67
CA LEU A 147 6.43 2.31 -9.91
C LEU A 147 7.81 1.86 -9.46
N VAL A 148 8.80 1.94 -10.33
CA VAL A 148 10.17 1.51 -10.05
C VAL A 148 11.18 2.62 -10.37
N ASP A 149 12.29 2.63 -9.67
CA ASP A 149 13.36 3.62 -9.89
C ASP A 149 14.24 3.29 -11.09
N THR A 150 14.47 2.02 -11.35
CA THR A 150 15.37 1.55 -12.42
C THR A 150 14.72 0.47 -13.29
N GLY A 151 15.17 0.39 -14.54
CA GLY A 151 14.68 -0.59 -15.50
C GLY A 151 14.95 -2.06 -15.12
N SER A 152 15.91 -2.32 -14.21
CA SER A 152 16.17 -3.68 -13.71
C SER A 152 14.96 -4.25 -12.96
N LEU A 153 14.25 -3.42 -12.20
CA LEU A 153 13.06 -3.82 -11.47
C LEU A 153 11.85 -4.08 -12.37
N SER A 154 11.84 -3.59 -13.61
CA SER A 154 10.77 -3.90 -14.57
C SER A 154 10.71 -5.40 -14.92
N ARG A 155 11.82 -6.15 -14.72
CA ARG A 155 11.85 -7.60 -14.87
C ARG A 155 10.99 -8.35 -13.85
N MET A 156 10.54 -7.69 -12.79
CA MET A 156 9.61 -8.27 -11.82
C MET A 156 8.37 -8.86 -12.46
N TYR A 157 7.91 -8.31 -13.60
CA TYR A 157 6.73 -8.80 -14.31
C TYR A 157 6.72 -10.32 -14.48
N THR A 158 7.82 -10.89 -14.98
CA THR A 158 7.89 -12.33 -15.25
C THR A 158 7.75 -13.21 -14.01
N LEU A 159 8.07 -12.65 -12.84
CA LEU A 159 8.06 -13.36 -11.55
C LEU A 159 6.76 -13.19 -10.78
N ILE A 160 6.06 -12.06 -10.99
CA ILE A 160 4.83 -11.74 -10.27
C ILE A 160 3.55 -11.97 -11.09
N LYS A 161 3.65 -12.16 -12.40
CA LYS A 161 2.48 -12.28 -13.30
C LYS A 161 1.46 -13.34 -12.87
N ASN A 162 1.92 -14.43 -12.27
CA ASN A 162 1.05 -15.53 -11.83
C ASN A 162 0.33 -15.20 -10.48
N SER A 163 0.78 -14.18 -9.76
CA SER A 163 0.16 -13.70 -8.53
C SER A 163 -0.75 -12.49 -8.76
N LEU A 164 -0.89 -12.05 -10.03
CA LEU A 164 -1.74 -10.91 -10.39
C LEU A 164 -3.11 -11.39 -10.83
N SER A 165 -4.13 -10.73 -10.30
CA SER A 165 -5.48 -10.74 -10.85
C SER A 165 -5.73 -9.37 -11.49
N GLY A 166 -5.84 -9.32 -12.84
CA GLY A 166 -6.06 -8.07 -13.58
C GLY A 166 -4.82 -7.55 -14.31
N ASP A 167 -4.88 -6.28 -14.72
CA ASP A 167 -3.87 -5.65 -15.55
C ASP A 167 -2.65 -5.17 -14.75
N LEU A 168 -1.48 -5.09 -15.39
CA LEU A 168 -0.25 -4.57 -14.82
C LEU A 168 0.29 -3.39 -15.61
N MET A 169 0.52 -2.27 -14.93
CA MET A 169 1.28 -1.15 -15.46
C MET A 169 2.59 -0.99 -14.70
N ILE A 170 3.71 -0.97 -15.41
CA ILE A 170 5.03 -0.69 -14.82
C ILE A 170 5.55 0.65 -15.35
N ILE A 171 5.95 1.52 -14.44
CA ILE A 171 6.51 2.85 -14.76
C ILE A 171 7.89 2.96 -14.13
N ASN A 172 8.90 3.18 -15.00
CA ASN A 172 10.28 3.39 -14.58
C ASN A 172 10.54 4.85 -14.21
N ASN A 173 11.70 5.10 -13.58
CA ASN A 173 12.14 6.43 -13.16
C ASN A 173 11.11 7.13 -12.25
N VAL A 174 10.61 6.39 -11.25
CA VAL A 174 9.67 6.94 -10.28
C VAL A 174 10.20 8.22 -9.63
N SER A 175 9.36 9.20 -9.56
CA SER A 175 9.57 10.43 -8.78
C SER A 175 8.33 10.74 -7.97
N THR A 176 8.47 11.59 -6.95
CA THR A 176 7.32 12.03 -6.16
C THR A 176 6.24 12.68 -7.02
N ALA A 177 6.62 13.45 -8.06
CA ALA A 177 5.67 14.09 -8.96
C ALA A 177 4.86 13.07 -9.79
N ILE A 178 5.54 12.07 -10.36
CA ILE A 178 4.89 10.98 -11.12
C ILE A 178 3.97 10.18 -10.20
N ALA A 179 4.46 9.79 -9.03
CA ALA A 179 3.69 9.00 -8.09
C ALA A 179 2.45 9.77 -7.57
N LEU A 180 2.56 11.09 -7.34
CA LEU A 180 1.44 11.91 -6.92
C LEU A 180 0.38 12.05 -8.02
N ASP A 181 0.77 12.32 -9.26
CA ASP A 181 -0.16 12.39 -10.40
C ASP A 181 -0.94 11.08 -10.58
N ILE A 182 -0.24 9.96 -10.48
CA ILE A 182 -0.85 8.64 -10.57
C ILE A 182 -1.79 8.38 -9.39
N GLY A 183 -1.38 8.71 -8.17
CA GLY A 183 -2.19 8.55 -6.96
C GLY A 183 -3.51 9.30 -7.04
N ILE A 184 -3.48 10.56 -7.50
CA ILE A 184 -4.68 11.37 -7.73
C ILE A 184 -5.60 10.71 -8.77
N LYS A 185 -5.03 10.17 -9.86
CA LYS A 185 -5.80 9.49 -10.90
C LYS A 185 -6.41 8.18 -10.44
N MET A 186 -5.70 7.42 -9.60
CA MET A 186 -6.25 6.21 -8.96
C MET A 186 -7.47 6.55 -8.10
N LEU A 187 -7.41 7.63 -7.32
CA LEU A 187 -8.54 8.12 -6.51
C LEU A 187 -9.70 8.61 -7.39
N GLY A 188 -9.40 9.21 -8.54
CA GLY A 188 -10.38 9.66 -9.53
C GLY A 188 -10.89 8.55 -10.45
N HIS A 189 -10.61 7.28 -10.18
CA HIS A 189 -11.02 6.11 -10.99
C HIS A 189 -10.60 6.19 -12.47
N SER A 190 -9.48 6.85 -12.76
CA SER A 190 -8.94 6.94 -14.13
C SER A 190 -8.55 5.57 -14.67
N SER A 191 -8.76 5.38 -15.96
CA SER A 191 -8.36 4.18 -16.68
C SER A 191 -6.83 4.09 -16.83
N PHE A 192 -6.30 2.88 -17.06
CA PHE A 192 -4.89 2.70 -17.40
C PHE A 192 -4.44 3.53 -18.61
N THR A 193 -5.32 3.73 -19.59
CA THR A 193 -5.04 4.55 -20.78
C THR A 193 -4.82 6.02 -20.41
N GLU A 194 -5.68 6.59 -19.58
CA GLU A 194 -5.57 7.99 -19.12
C GLU A 194 -4.31 8.18 -18.27
N ILE A 195 -4.03 7.24 -17.35
CA ILE A 195 -2.81 7.24 -16.54
C ILE A 195 -1.58 7.18 -17.44
N THR A 196 -1.56 6.28 -18.43
CA THR A 196 -0.43 6.14 -19.37
C THR A 196 -0.18 7.43 -20.17
N GLN A 197 -1.23 8.07 -20.68
CA GLN A 197 -1.12 9.31 -21.46
C GLN A 197 -0.59 10.48 -20.62
N SER A 198 -1.02 10.59 -19.38
CA SER A 198 -0.54 11.61 -18.46
C SER A 198 0.91 11.38 -18.08
N THR A 199 1.25 10.16 -17.70
CA THR A 199 2.61 9.82 -17.27
C THR A 199 3.63 10.08 -18.39
N LYS A 200 3.30 9.77 -19.65
CA LYS A 200 4.17 10.07 -20.79
C LYS A 200 4.47 11.56 -20.93
N LYS A 201 3.53 12.45 -20.59
CA LYS A 201 3.75 13.90 -20.60
C LYS A 201 4.65 14.37 -19.46
N LEU A 202 4.57 13.74 -18.29
CA LEU A 202 5.39 14.07 -17.12
C LEU A 202 6.82 13.52 -17.21
N CYS A 203 7.05 12.51 -18.04
CA CYS A 203 8.38 11.91 -18.23
C CYS A 203 9.29 12.73 -19.18
N SER A 204 8.88 13.92 -19.64
CA SER A 204 9.77 14.82 -20.37
C SER A 204 10.76 15.46 -19.42
N PHE A 205 12.07 15.30 -19.70
CA PHE A 205 13.13 15.96 -18.95
C PHE A 205 13.28 17.39 -19.44
N ASP A 206 13.20 18.36 -18.52
CA ASP A 206 13.63 19.74 -18.74
C ASP A 206 15.02 19.90 -18.11
N VAL A 207 16.03 20.23 -18.94
CA VAL A 207 17.40 20.48 -18.49
C VAL A 207 17.69 21.95 -18.67
N GLN A 208 17.85 22.66 -17.56
CA GLN A 208 18.23 24.06 -17.56
C GLN A 208 19.72 24.16 -17.16
N PHE A 209 20.51 24.79 -18.00
CA PHE A 209 21.93 25.06 -17.73
C PHE A 209 22.12 26.57 -17.53
N PHE A 210 22.71 26.97 -16.42
CA PHE A 210 23.02 28.36 -16.10
C PHE A 210 24.52 28.55 -16.11
N GLU A 211 25.06 29.34 -17.05
CA GLU A 211 26.45 29.66 -17.16
C GLU A 211 26.70 31.07 -16.58
N GLY A 212 27.69 31.18 -15.70
CA GLY A 212 28.22 32.48 -15.25
C GLY A 212 27.32 33.26 -14.28
N LEU A 213 26.78 32.60 -13.23
CA LEU A 213 26.22 33.29 -12.07
C LEU A 213 27.26 33.85 -11.13
#